data_6d58324fd96eaed4cb66062530a15138
#
_entry.id   6d58324fd96eaed4cb66062530a15138
#
_cell.length_a   1.000
_cell.length_b   1.000
_cell.length_c   1.000
_cell.angle_alpha   90.00
_cell.angle_beta   90.00
_cell.angle_gamma   90.00
#
_symmetry.space_group_name_H-M   'P 1'
#
loop_
_entity.id
_entity.type
_entity.pdbx_description
1 polymer ?
#
loop_
_entity_poly.entity_id
_entity_poly.type
_entity_poly.pdbx_seq_one_letter_code
_entity_poly.pdbx_strand_id
1 'polypeptide(L)'
;TAGMGGGTGTGAAPIVAEVAKEMGILTIGIVTKPFLFEGKARKLRADKGTEKLKDNVDDLIVVLNDNLLKTTDSKITLDQAFSIADNVLEQGITSITDLLTSIGEVNVDFADIKTTVSYKGHAYMGIGRASGEKKVEEAVKQAIDNPLTQSKIDGAKGVIFNVKGDESLSLIEINSAIGLINDKISEDANVIFGTVIDNNMNGEVAVTVIATGVE
;
A
#
# COMPACT_ATOMS: atom_id res chain seq x y z
N THR A 1 -0.66 -5.34 10.59
CA THR A 1 -0.88 -6.18 9.41
C THR A 1 -1.35 -7.57 9.81
N ALA A 2 -2.17 -8.22 8.96
CA ALA A 2 -2.63 -9.58 9.19
C ALA A 2 -3.16 -10.25 7.91
N GLY A 3 -2.99 -11.59 7.83
CA GLY A 3 -3.75 -12.42 6.90
C GLY A 3 -5.12 -12.73 7.47
N MET A 4 -6.19 -12.36 6.76
CA MET A 4 -7.58 -12.59 7.20
C MET A 4 -8.09 -13.96 6.74
N GLY A 5 -9.03 -14.53 7.50
CA GLY A 5 -9.65 -15.82 7.21
C GLY A 5 -9.18 -16.98 8.09
N GLY A 6 -8.01 -16.86 8.72
CA GLY A 6 -7.52 -17.76 9.77
C GLY A 6 -8.12 -17.45 11.13
N GLY A 7 -7.56 -18.03 12.20
CA GLY A 7 -7.98 -17.79 13.59
C GLY A 7 -7.33 -16.52 14.16
N THR A 8 -6.00 -16.46 14.12
CA THR A 8 -5.21 -15.42 14.79
C THR A 8 -5.44 -14.04 14.20
N GLY A 9 -5.14 -13.84 12.92
CA GLY A 9 -5.29 -12.53 12.27
C GLY A 9 -6.72 -12.00 12.31
N THR A 10 -7.69 -12.87 11.95
CA THR A 10 -9.11 -12.50 11.91
C THR A 10 -9.67 -12.13 13.29
N GLY A 11 -9.21 -12.83 14.35
CA GLY A 11 -9.71 -12.60 15.71
C GLY A 11 -8.95 -11.51 16.46
N ALA A 12 -7.62 -11.48 16.36
CA ALA A 12 -6.78 -10.60 17.16
C ALA A 12 -6.63 -9.19 16.55
N ALA A 13 -6.54 -9.05 15.21
CA ALA A 13 -6.30 -7.75 14.60
C ALA A 13 -7.37 -6.69 14.96
N PRO A 14 -8.69 -6.99 14.91
CA PRO A 14 -9.70 -6.02 15.33
C PRO A 14 -9.57 -5.58 16.79
N ILE A 15 -9.21 -6.51 17.71
CA ILE A 15 -9.04 -6.21 19.13
C ILE A 15 -7.82 -5.34 19.37
N VAL A 16 -6.70 -5.66 18.72
CA VAL A 16 -5.49 -4.82 18.81
C VAL A 16 -5.77 -3.41 18.28
N ALA A 17 -6.51 -3.30 17.19
CA ALA A 17 -6.88 -2.01 16.62
C ALA A 17 -7.83 -1.22 17.55
N GLU A 18 -8.78 -1.89 18.20
CA GLU A 18 -9.68 -1.30 19.18
C GLU A 18 -8.91 -0.69 20.35
N VAL A 19 -7.96 -1.43 20.92
CA VAL A 19 -7.10 -0.95 22.01
C VAL A 19 -6.24 0.24 21.55
N ALA A 20 -5.66 0.16 20.36
CA ALA A 20 -4.86 1.27 19.80
C ALA A 20 -5.71 2.53 19.62
N LYS A 21 -6.94 2.38 19.10
CA LYS A 21 -7.91 3.48 18.94
C LYS A 21 -8.30 4.11 20.28
N GLU A 22 -8.56 3.30 21.31
CA GLU A 22 -8.85 3.79 22.66
C GLU A 22 -7.68 4.58 23.25
N MET A 23 -6.45 4.21 22.90
CA MET A 23 -5.23 4.93 23.29
C MET A 23 -4.94 6.18 22.43
N GLY A 24 -5.75 6.47 21.41
CA GLY A 24 -5.54 7.59 20.49
C GLY A 24 -4.34 7.42 19.55
N ILE A 25 -3.92 6.17 19.31
CA ILE A 25 -2.80 5.84 18.44
C ILE A 25 -3.28 5.74 17.00
N LEU A 26 -2.62 6.45 16.06
CA LEU A 26 -2.88 6.31 14.63
C LEU A 26 -2.70 4.85 14.20
N THR A 27 -3.76 4.27 13.64
CA THR A 27 -3.80 2.85 13.33
C THR A 27 -4.19 2.63 11.87
N ILE A 28 -3.28 2.09 11.08
CA ILE A 28 -3.50 1.71 9.68
C ILE A 28 -3.51 0.19 9.58
N GLY A 29 -4.60 -0.37 9.08
CA GLY A 29 -4.72 -1.80 8.81
C GLY A 29 -4.27 -2.13 7.40
N ILE A 30 -3.30 -3.04 7.24
CA ILE A 30 -2.92 -3.61 5.94
C ILE A 30 -3.16 -5.11 6.03
N VAL A 31 -4.17 -5.62 5.31
CA VAL A 31 -4.58 -7.02 5.42
C VAL A 31 -4.74 -7.70 4.07
N THR A 32 -4.51 -9.01 4.05
CA THR A 32 -4.78 -9.83 2.87
C THR A 32 -6.06 -10.63 3.04
N LYS A 33 -6.84 -10.77 1.96
CA LYS A 33 -7.94 -11.73 1.87
C LYS A 33 -7.45 -13.04 1.21
N PRO A 34 -7.95 -14.20 1.68
CA PRO A 34 -7.47 -15.50 1.22
C PRO A 34 -7.71 -15.71 -0.27
N PHE A 35 -6.89 -16.55 -0.88
CA PHE A 35 -7.09 -17.04 -2.24
C PHE A 35 -8.39 -17.85 -2.36
N LEU A 36 -8.97 -17.89 -3.55
CA LEU A 36 -10.19 -18.66 -3.84
C LEU A 36 -10.04 -20.15 -3.53
N PHE A 37 -8.85 -20.72 -3.77
CA PHE A 37 -8.58 -22.13 -3.48
C PHE A 37 -8.59 -22.48 -1.99
N GLU A 38 -8.46 -21.49 -1.09
CA GLU A 38 -8.56 -21.68 0.36
C GLU A 38 -10.01 -21.91 0.85
N GLY A 39 -10.98 -21.71 -0.01
CA GLY A 39 -12.38 -22.07 0.18
C GLY A 39 -13.28 -20.96 0.74
N LYS A 40 -14.58 -21.12 0.45
CA LYS A 40 -15.62 -20.12 0.76
C LYS A 40 -15.76 -19.81 2.25
N ALA A 41 -15.59 -20.81 3.12
CA ALA A 41 -15.70 -20.62 4.57
C ALA A 41 -14.58 -19.71 5.12
N ARG A 42 -13.37 -19.83 4.56
CA ARG A 42 -12.24 -18.99 4.92
C ARG A 42 -12.44 -17.55 4.44
N LYS A 43 -12.94 -17.39 3.21
CA LYS A 43 -13.31 -16.08 2.67
C LYS A 43 -14.37 -15.38 3.51
N LEU A 44 -15.45 -16.08 3.89
CA LEU A 44 -16.51 -15.50 4.72
C LEU A 44 -16.00 -15.04 6.09
N ARG A 45 -15.08 -15.83 6.71
CA ARG A 45 -14.43 -15.40 7.96
C ARG A 45 -13.57 -14.16 7.75
N ALA A 46 -12.81 -14.12 6.65
CA ALA A 46 -12.00 -12.96 6.29
C ALA A 46 -12.86 -11.70 6.12
N ASP A 47 -13.96 -11.78 5.40
CA ASP A 47 -14.86 -10.65 5.18
C ASP A 47 -15.41 -10.10 6.50
N LYS A 48 -15.90 -10.97 7.38
CA LYS A 48 -16.40 -10.58 8.72
C LYS A 48 -15.32 -9.97 9.60
N GLY A 49 -14.09 -10.49 9.56
CA GLY A 49 -12.97 -9.95 10.33
C GLY A 49 -12.50 -8.60 9.79
N THR A 50 -12.50 -8.44 8.47
CA THR A 50 -12.15 -7.19 7.81
C THR A 50 -13.15 -6.07 8.14
N GLU A 51 -14.45 -6.37 8.16
CA GLU A 51 -15.48 -5.40 8.59
C GLU A 51 -15.28 -4.94 10.03
N LYS A 52 -15.03 -5.89 10.96
CA LYS A 52 -14.74 -5.53 12.36
C LYS A 52 -13.46 -4.70 12.51
N LEU A 53 -12.43 -5.00 11.70
CA LEU A 53 -11.19 -4.25 11.73
C LEU A 53 -11.42 -2.82 11.22
N LYS A 54 -12.21 -2.65 10.16
CA LYS A 54 -12.53 -1.35 9.56
C LYS A 54 -13.10 -0.35 10.58
N ASP A 55 -13.91 -0.80 11.52
CA ASP A 55 -14.51 0.06 12.54
C ASP A 55 -13.50 0.58 13.57
N ASN A 56 -12.32 -0.06 13.65
CA ASN A 56 -11.31 0.17 14.68
C ASN A 56 -9.99 0.75 14.17
N VAL A 57 -9.85 0.98 12.88
CA VAL A 57 -8.67 1.61 12.28
C VAL A 57 -9.00 2.97 11.70
N ASP A 58 -7.99 3.82 11.56
CA ASP A 58 -8.12 5.12 10.87
C ASP A 58 -8.21 4.91 9.36
N ASP A 59 -7.44 3.93 8.84
CA ASP A 59 -7.48 3.54 7.43
C ASP A 59 -7.27 2.03 7.27
N LEU A 60 -7.85 1.45 6.21
CA LEU A 60 -7.80 0.01 5.94
C LEU A 60 -7.50 -0.30 4.47
N ILE A 61 -6.32 -0.85 4.26
CA ILE A 61 -5.87 -1.35 2.96
C ILE A 61 -6.16 -2.85 2.88
N VAL A 62 -6.97 -3.25 1.91
CA VAL A 62 -7.36 -4.65 1.71
C VAL A 62 -6.77 -5.18 0.41
N VAL A 63 -5.78 -6.06 0.51
CA VAL A 63 -5.16 -6.74 -0.61
C VAL A 63 -5.92 -8.04 -0.91
N LEU A 64 -6.28 -8.23 -2.18
CA LEU A 64 -6.94 -9.45 -2.63
C LEU A 64 -5.89 -10.42 -3.18
N ASN A 65 -5.61 -11.53 -2.47
CA ASN A 65 -4.61 -12.50 -2.90
C ASN A 65 -4.84 -13.02 -4.33
N ASP A 66 -6.10 -13.17 -4.75
CA ASP A 66 -6.44 -13.59 -6.12
C ASP A 66 -5.94 -12.60 -7.19
N ASN A 67 -5.82 -11.31 -6.85
CA ASN A 67 -5.31 -10.31 -7.78
C ASN A 67 -3.80 -10.46 -8.00
N LEU A 68 -3.05 -10.97 -7.01
CA LEU A 68 -1.63 -11.26 -7.13
C LEU A 68 -1.35 -12.28 -8.24
N LEU A 69 -2.26 -13.25 -8.43
CA LEU A 69 -2.13 -14.26 -9.46
C LEU A 69 -2.29 -13.71 -10.89
N LYS A 70 -2.89 -12.54 -11.03
CA LYS A 70 -3.08 -11.89 -12.36
C LYS A 70 -1.79 -11.24 -12.88
N THR A 71 -0.86 -10.93 -11.97
CA THR A 71 0.40 -10.25 -12.29
C THR A 71 1.59 -11.21 -12.35
N THR A 72 1.35 -12.51 -12.14
CA THR A 72 2.39 -13.54 -12.09
C THR A 72 2.27 -14.51 -13.25
N ASP A 73 3.39 -15.20 -13.55
CA ASP A 73 3.43 -16.25 -14.55
C ASP A 73 2.50 -17.43 -14.20
N SER A 74 1.94 -18.06 -15.22
CA SER A 74 1.00 -19.18 -15.09
C SER A 74 1.56 -20.45 -14.40
N LYS A 75 2.84 -20.47 -14.07
CA LYS A 75 3.54 -21.61 -13.45
C LYS A 75 3.93 -21.37 -11.98
N ILE A 76 3.27 -20.41 -11.31
CA ILE A 76 3.56 -20.13 -9.91
C ILE A 76 3.19 -21.32 -8.99
N THR A 77 4.07 -21.64 -8.05
CA THR A 77 3.81 -22.65 -7.02
C THR A 77 2.99 -22.04 -5.86
N LEU A 78 2.42 -22.91 -5.02
CA LEU A 78 1.65 -22.49 -3.85
C LEU A 78 2.50 -21.64 -2.89
N ASP A 79 3.73 -22.08 -2.60
CA ASP A 79 4.65 -21.35 -1.72
C ASP A 79 5.03 -19.98 -2.29
N GLN A 80 5.23 -19.90 -3.60
CA GLN A 80 5.49 -18.63 -4.28
C GLN A 80 4.29 -17.68 -4.19
N ALA A 81 3.06 -18.20 -4.35
CA ALA A 81 1.86 -17.38 -4.22
C ALA A 81 1.73 -16.77 -2.81
N PHE A 82 1.97 -17.54 -1.75
CA PHE A 82 1.97 -17.02 -0.39
C PHE A 82 3.12 -16.05 -0.13
N SER A 83 4.32 -16.34 -0.64
CA SER A 83 5.47 -15.42 -0.52
C SER A 83 5.21 -14.07 -1.18
N ILE A 84 4.50 -14.03 -2.31
CA ILE A 84 4.11 -12.77 -2.96
C ILE A 84 3.13 -12.00 -2.06
N ALA A 85 2.14 -12.67 -1.46
CA ALA A 85 1.20 -12.03 -0.54
C ALA A 85 1.91 -11.43 0.68
N ASP A 86 2.86 -12.16 1.26
CA ASP A 86 3.68 -11.70 2.39
C ASP A 86 4.55 -10.50 1.99
N ASN A 87 5.20 -10.54 0.82
CA ASN A 87 6.00 -9.44 0.31
C ASN A 87 5.19 -8.16 0.09
N VAL A 88 3.94 -8.25 -0.36
CA VAL A 88 3.07 -7.08 -0.51
C VAL A 88 2.74 -6.45 0.84
N LEU A 89 2.47 -7.26 1.87
CA LEU A 89 2.26 -6.76 3.24
C LEU A 89 3.53 -6.10 3.79
N GLU A 90 4.69 -6.73 3.60
CA GLU A 90 5.99 -6.20 4.01
C GLU A 90 6.27 -4.85 3.33
N GLN A 91 6.08 -4.77 2.01
CA GLN A 91 6.29 -3.53 1.26
C GLN A 91 5.33 -2.42 1.72
N GLY A 92 4.06 -2.75 1.99
CA GLY A 92 3.10 -1.79 2.52
C GLY A 92 3.53 -1.19 3.87
N ILE A 93 3.99 -2.04 4.78
CA ILE A 93 4.51 -1.60 6.10
C ILE A 93 5.78 -0.77 5.92
N THR A 94 6.76 -1.32 5.19
CA THR A 94 8.07 -0.69 5.00
C THR A 94 7.93 0.68 4.35
N SER A 95 7.06 0.83 3.35
CA SER A 95 6.85 2.10 2.67
C SER A 95 6.35 3.20 3.61
N ILE A 96 5.44 2.88 4.53
CA ILE A 96 4.94 3.84 5.53
C ILE A 96 6.01 4.09 6.61
N THR A 97 6.66 3.03 7.07
CA THR A 97 7.68 3.12 8.13
C THR A 97 8.91 3.89 7.64
N ASP A 98 9.36 3.63 6.42
CA ASP A 98 10.51 4.33 5.82
C ASP A 98 10.25 5.84 5.75
N LEU A 99 9.03 6.27 5.38
CA LEU A 99 8.67 7.69 5.37
C LEU A 99 8.75 8.34 6.75
N LEU A 100 8.47 7.58 7.81
CA LEU A 100 8.47 8.06 9.18
C LEU A 100 9.85 8.03 9.85
N THR A 101 10.71 7.07 9.48
CA THR A 101 11.95 6.75 10.20
C THR A 101 13.21 7.04 9.40
N SER A 102 13.13 7.08 8.07
CA SER A 102 14.31 7.32 7.23
C SER A 102 14.56 8.82 7.11
N ILE A 103 15.82 9.22 7.30
CA ILE A 103 16.28 10.57 6.99
C ILE A 103 16.51 10.60 5.48
N GLY A 104 15.52 11.10 4.72
CA GLY A 104 15.59 11.31 3.29
C GLY A 104 15.93 12.77 2.95
N GLU A 105 16.10 13.07 1.66
CA GLU A 105 16.23 14.47 1.20
C GLU A 105 14.93 15.25 1.41
N VAL A 106 13.78 14.56 1.38
CA VAL A 106 12.46 15.11 1.69
C VAL A 106 11.90 14.36 2.88
N ASN A 107 11.82 15.03 4.04
CA ASN A 107 11.25 14.46 5.24
C ASN A 107 9.75 14.80 5.33
N VAL A 108 8.96 13.81 5.71
CA VAL A 108 7.52 13.94 5.89
C VAL A 108 7.20 14.06 7.37
N ASP A 109 6.39 15.06 7.73
CA ASP A 109 5.91 15.19 9.11
C ASP A 109 4.84 14.12 9.42
N PHE A 110 4.92 13.55 10.62
CA PHE A 110 3.92 12.61 11.12
C PHE A 110 2.50 13.20 11.10
N ALA A 111 2.37 14.50 11.35
CA ALA A 111 1.08 15.20 11.30
C ALA A 111 0.47 15.18 9.90
N ASP A 112 1.29 15.31 8.86
CA ASP A 112 0.83 15.27 7.47
C ASP A 112 0.37 13.85 7.09
N ILE A 113 1.14 12.82 7.47
CA ILE A 113 0.73 11.43 7.27
C ILE A 113 -0.60 11.16 7.96
N LYS A 114 -0.73 11.58 9.23
CA LYS A 114 -1.96 11.42 10.00
C LYS A 114 -3.16 12.08 9.30
N THR A 115 -2.98 13.28 8.79
CA THR A 115 -4.03 14.00 8.05
C THR A 115 -4.42 13.24 6.78
N THR A 116 -3.43 12.81 6.00
CA THR A 116 -3.64 12.13 4.72
C THR A 116 -4.32 10.76 4.88
N VAL A 117 -3.96 9.98 5.90
CA VAL A 117 -4.59 8.68 6.14
C VAL A 117 -5.92 8.77 6.91
N SER A 118 -6.30 9.94 7.42
CA SER A 118 -7.56 10.13 8.14
C SER A 118 -8.76 10.42 7.23
N TYR A 119 -8.58 10.50 5.92
CA TYR A 119 -9.71 10.63 4.98
C TYR A 119 -10.52 9.35 4.99
N LYS A 120 -11.80 9.47 5.35
CA LYS A 120 -12.71 8.33 5.40
C LYS A 120 -13.00 7.78 4.00
N GLY A 121 -13.06 6.48 3.87
CA GLY A 121 -13.37 5.80 2.62
C GLY A 121 -12.66 4.45 2.53
N HIS A 122 -12.41 4.05 1.31
CA HIS A 122 -11.51 2.94 1.03
C HIS A 122 -10.10 3.46 0.80
N ALA A 123 -9.12 2.63 1.10
CA ALA A 123 -7.74 2.93 0.75
C ALA A 123 -7.30 2.09 -0.45
N TYR A 124 -6.51 2.72 -1.29
CA TYR A 124 -5.78 2.08 -2.38
C TYR A 124 -4.31 1.94 -2.00
N MET A 125 -3.70 0.84 -2.38
CA MET A 125 -2.26 0.68 -2.34
C MET A 125 -1.79 0.07 -3.65
N GLY A 126 -0.82 0.71 -4.26
CA GLY A 126 -0.16 0.24 -5.45
C GLY A 126 1.35 0.25 -5.30
N ILE A 127 1.98 -0.75 -5.88
CA ILE A 127 3.43 -0.93 -5.87
C ILE A 127 3.89 -1.16 -7.29
N GLY A 128 4.93 -0.45 -7.71
CA GLY A 128 5.59 -0.67 -8.99
C GLY A 128 7.09 -0.70 -8.84
N ARG A 129 7.75 -1.49 -9.67
CA ARG A 129 9.21 -1.59 -9.74
C ARG A 129 9.66 -1.54 -11.19
N ALA A 130 10.70 -0.78 -11.47
CA ALA A 130 11.27 -0.70 -12.79
C ALA A 130 12.76 -0.35 -12.75
N SER A 131 13.44 -0.63 -13.86
CA SER A 131 14.84 -0.29 -14.08
C SER A 131 15.02 0.27 -15.50
N GLY A 132 16.13 0.99 -15.77
CA GLY A 132 16.41 1.58 -17.08
C GLY A 132 16.12 3.07 -17.15
N GLU A 133 16.04 3.62 -18.38
CA GLU A 133 15.98 5.08 -18.61
C GLU A 133 14.68 5.76 -18.11
N LYS A 134 13.55 5.04 -18.11
CA LYS A 134 12.23 5.55 -17.67
C LYS A 134 11.73 4.86 -16.42
N LYS A 135 12.64 4.43 -15.56
CA LYS A 135 12.34 3.59 -14.40
C LYS A 135 11.27 4.18 -13.48
N VAL A 136 11.32 5.48 -13.20
CA VAL A 136 10.35 6.14 -12.31
C VAL A 136 8.97 6.19 -12.93
N GLU A 137 8.88 6.60 -14.23
CA GLU A 137 7.60 6.66 -14.95
C GLU A 137 6.95 5.27 -15.06
N GLU A 138 7.73 4.24 -15.39
CA GLU A 138 7.23 2.88 -15.51
C GLU A 138 6.79 2.31 -14.16
N ALA A 139 7.56 2.55 -13.09
CA ALA A 139 7.20 2.13 -11.74
C ALA A 139 5.93 2.81 -11.25
N VAL A 140 5.75 4.12 -11.52
CA VAL A 140 4.52 4.85 -11.17
C VAL A 140 3.31 4.30 -11.94
N LYS A 141 3.44 4.05 -13.24
CA LYS A 141 2.35 3.43 -14.02
C LYS A 141 1.95 2.08 -13.45
N GLN A 142 2.92 1.22 -13.13
CA GLN A 142 2.65 -0.05 -12.48
C GLN A 142 1.96 0.13 -11.12
N ALA A 143 2.41 1.09 -10.31
CA ALA A 143 1.82 1.36 -9.01
C ALA A 143 0.37 1.87 -9.12
N ILE A 144 0.04 2.70 -10.12
CA ILE A 144 -1.31 3.23 -10.34
C ILE A 144 -2.26 2.16 -10.89
N ASP A 145 -1.78 1.33 -11.81
CA ASP A 145 -2.59 0.31 -12.50
C ASP A 145 -2.58 -1.04 -11.76
N ASN A 146 -2.02 -1.09 -10.56
CA ASN A 146 -1.82 -2.32 -9.80
C ASN A 146 -3.17 -2.92 -9.35
N PRO A 147 -3.50 -4.15 -9.76
CA PRO A 147 -4.76 -4.79 -9.42
C PRO A 147 -4.82 -5.41 -8.01
N LEU A 148 -3.88 -5.10 -7.11
CA LEU A 148 -3.75 -5.76 -5.82
C LEU A 148 -4.87 -5.40 -4.85
N THR A 149 -5.38 -4.18 -4.93
CA THR A 149 -6.47 -3.70 -4.07
C THR A 149 -7.82 -3.76 -4.77
N GLN A 150 -8.89 -3.63 -4.00
CA GLN A 150 -10.25 -3.60 -4.50
C GLN A 150 -10.61 -2.21 -5.05
N SER A 151 -10.00 -1.16 -4.50
CA SER A 151 -10.22 0.23 -4.85
C SER A 151 -9.30 0.68 -5.98
N LYS A 152 -9.67 1.75 -6.67
CA LYS A 152 -8.85 2.47 -7.63
C LYS A 152 -8.35 3.76 -7.00
N ILE A 153 -7.33 4.36 -7.57
CA ILE A 153 -6.77 5.63 -7.10
C ILE A 153 -7.64 6.84 -7.46
N ASP A 154 -8.56 6.66 -8.42
CA ASP A 154 -9.35 7.75 -9.00
C ASP A 154 -10.13 8.50 -7.93
N GLY A 155 -10.01 9.83 -7.94
CA GLY A 155 -10.69 10.72 -7.02
C GLY A 155 -10.18 10.71 -5.57
N ALA A 156 -9.01 10.12 -5.31
CA ALA A 156 -8.40 10.12 -3.99
C ALA A 156 -8.23 11.53 -3.43
N LYS A 157 -8.48 11.71 -2.12
CA LYS A 157 -8.34 12.98 -1.39
C LYS A 157 -7.03 13.11 -0.64
N GLY A 158 -6.41 12.00 -0.30
CA GLY A 158 -5.09 11.94 0.30
C GLY A 158 -4.22 10.94 -0.47
N VAL A 159 -2.98 11.29 -0.73
CA VAL A 159 -2.03 10.42 -1.40
C VAL A 159 -0.68 10.48 -0.72
N ILE A 160 -0.13 9.33 -0.40
CA ILE A 160 1.26 9.16 0.00
C ILE A 160 1.99 8.51 -1.18
N PHE A 161 2.98 9.20 -1.68
CA PHE A 161 3.80 8.76 -2.80
C PHE A 161 5.25 8.60 -2.33
N ASN A 162 5.72 7.37 -2.25
CA ASN A 162 7.09 7.04 -1.83
C ASN A 162 7.89 6.46 -2.99
N VAL A 163 9.06 7.03 -3.24
CA VAL A 163 10.02 6.56 -4.24
C VAL A 163 11.29 6.08 -3.55
N LYS A 164 11.61 4.81 -3.69
CA LYS A 164 12.83 4.20 -3.19
C LYS A 164 13.75 3.83 -4.36
N GLY A 165 14.99 4.29 -4.31
CA GLY A 165 15.99 3.99 -5.33
C GLY A 165 17.41 4.30 -4.83
N ASP A 166 18.38 4.18 -5.70
CA ASP A 166 19.76 4.57 -5.40
C ASP A 166 20.04 6.05 -5.73
N GLU A 167 21.28 6.50 -5.58
CA GLU A 167 21.72 7.88 -5.84
C GLU A 167 21.52 8.33 -7.30
N SER A 168 21.15 7.43 -8.21
CA SER A 168 20.85 7.75 -9.61
C SER A 168 19.42 8.28 -9.82
N LEU A 169 18.60 8.41 -8.75
CA LEU A 169 17.27 8.99 -8.83
C LEU A 169 17.31 10.43 -9.33
N SER A 170 16.59 10.72 -10.40
CA SER A 170 16.50 12.05 -10.98
C SER A 170 15.26 12.79 -10.48
N LEU A 171 15.45 13.99 -9.93
CA LEU A 171 14.34 14.86 -9.52
C LEU A 171 13.40 15.20 -10.70
N ILE A 172 13.95 15.30 -11.92
CA ILE A 172 13.15 15.57 -13.13
C ILE A 172 12.24 14.39 -13.45
N GLU A 173 12.75 13.16 -13.34
CA GLU A 173 11.95 11.94 -13.56
C GLU A 173 10.86 11.81 -12.51
N ILE A 174 11.18 12.07 -11.25
CA ILE A 174 10.20 12.05 -10.14
C ILE A 174 9.10 13.08 -10.39
N ASN A 175 9.45 14.32 -10.74
CA ASN A 175 8.48 15.38 -10.98
C ASN A 175 7.56 15.07 -12.18
N SER A 176 8.10 14.47 -13.24
CA SER A 176 7.30 14.02 -14.38
C SER A 176 6.34 12.89 -13.99
N ALA A 177 6.78 11.99 -13.12
CA ALA A 177 5.99 10.86 -12.66
C ALA A 177 4.85 11.28 -11.71
N ILE A 178 5.05 12.31 -10.88
CA ILE A 178 3.99 12.90 -10.03
C ILE A 178 2.83 13.42 -10.89
N GLY A 179 3.11 13.95 -12.09
CA GLY A 179 2.08 14.37 -13.04
C GLY A 179 1.07 13.26 -13.36
N LEU A 180 1.53 12.02 -13.51
CA LEU A 180 0.66 10.87 -13.79
C LEU A 180 -0.28 10.53 -12.63
N ILE A 181 0.12 10.82 -11.40
CA ILE A 181 -0.71 10.62 -10.20
C ILE A 181 -1.74 11.74 -10.13
N ASN A 182 -1.31 12.99 -10.35
CA ASN A 182 -2.19 14.16 -10.28
C ASN A 182 -3.36 14.10 -11.28
N ASP A 183 -3.14 13.47 -12.44
CA ASP A 183 -4.20 13.27 -13.46
C ASP A 183 -5.32 12.31 -12.99
N LYS A 184 -5.10 11.55 -11.92
CA LYS A 184 -6.02 10.52 -11.42
C LYS A 184 -6.73 10.89 -10.12
N ILE A 185 -6.14 11.76 -9.33
CA ILE A 185 -6.61 12.12 -8.00
C ILE A 185 -7.51 13.37 -8.02
N SER A 186 -8.11 13.71 -6.90
CA SER A 186 -8.90 14.95 -6.76
C SER A 186 -8.02 16.18 -6.91
N GLU A 187 -8.57 17.26 -7.49
CA GLU A 187 -7.84 18.54 -7.66
C GLU A 187 -7.41 19.15 -6.32
N ASP A 188 -8.15 18.87 -5.24
CA ASP A 188 -7.88 19.31 -3.88
C ASP A 188 -7.17 18.24 -3.01
N ALA A 189 -6.65 17.18 -3.65
CA ALA A 189 -5.98 16.12 -2.92
C ALA A 189 -4.72 16.60 -2.17
N ASN A 190 -4.56 16.13 -0.95
CA ASN A 190 -3.31 16.32 -0.20
C ASN A 190 -2.31 15.24 -0.62
N VAL A 191 -1.23 15.65 -1.29
CA VAL A 191 -0.18 14.75 -1.77
C VAL A 191 1.06 14.88 -0.91
N ILE A 192 1.44 13.80 -0.26
CA ILE A 192 2.70 13.67 0.47
C ILE A 192 3.69 12.91 -0.40
N PHE A 193 4.85 13.52 -0.60
CA PHE A 193 5.94 12.94 -1.35
C PHE A 193 7.12 12.64 -0.44
N GLY A 194 7.68 11.46 -0.55
CA GLY A 194 8.91 11.08 0.12
C GLY A 194 9.86 10.29 -0.77
N THR A 195 11.14 10.39 -0.47
CA THR A 195 12.19 9.62 -1.13
C THR A 195 13.02 8.87 -0.12
N VAL A 196 13.43 7.66 -0.48
CA VAL A 196 14.35 6.83 0.30
C VAL A 196 15.50 6.39 -0.60
N ILE A 197 16.71 6.75 -0.21
CA ILE A 197 17.93 6.32 -0.92
C ILE A 197 18.44 5.01 -0.31
N ASP A 198 18.50 3.98 -1.15
CA ASP A 198 19.03 2.66 -0.81
C ASP A 198 19.96 2.17 -1.92
N ASN A 199 21.25 2.22 -1.66
CA ASN A 199 22.29 1.83 -2.62
C ASN A 199 22.26 0.34 -3.02
N ASN A 200 21.48 -0.49 -2.31
CA ASN A 200 21.29 -1.88 -2.69
C ASN A 200 20.29 -2.06 -3.85
N MET A 201 19.62 -0.98 -4.28
CA MET A 201 18.64 -1.03 -5.38
C MET A 201 19.30 -1.22 -6.75
N ASN A 202 20.62 -0.93 -6.90
CA ASN A 202 21.40 -1.21 -8.10
C ASN A 202 20.74 -0.73 -9.42
N GLY A 203 20.26 0.50 -9.46
CA GLY A 203 19.61 1.11 -10.61
C GLY A 203 18.10 0.79 -10.74
N GLU A 204 17.54 -0.06 -9.89
CA GLU A 204 16.10 -0.26 -9.79
C GLU A 204 15.44 0.87 -8.99
N VAL A 205 14.18 1.13 -9.29
CA VAL A 205 13.31 2.03 -8.52
C VAL A 205 12.08 1.25 -8.07
N ALA A 206 11.72 1.40 -6.81
CA ALA A 206 10.45 0.95 -6.26
C ALA A 206 9.58 2.15 -5.91
N VAL A 207 8.36 2.15 -6.40
CA VAL A 207 7.36 3.19 -6.11
C VAL A 207 6.23 2.56 -5.33
N THR A 208 5.84 3.19 -4.23
CA THR A 208 4.62 2.84 -3.49
C THR A 208 3.70 4.05 -3.47
N VAL A 209 2.46 3.82 -3.84
CA VAL A 209 1.38 4.79 -3.76
C VAL A 209 0.32 4.27 -2.79
N ILE A 210 0.02 5.06 -1.77
CA ILE A 210 -1.11 4.82 -0.86
C ILE A 210 -2.06 5.98 -1.05
N ALA A 211 -3.30 5.69 -1.42
CA ALA A 211 -4.31 6.71 -1.64
C ALA A 211 -5.53 6.45 -0.77
N THR A 212 -6.04 7.50 -0.15
CA THR A 212 -7.12 7.45 0.84
C THR A 212 -8.28 8.34 0.43
N GLY A 213 -9.45 8.11 1.00
CA GLY A 213 -10.65 8.84 0.61
C GLY A 213 -11.11 8.52 -0.81
N VAL A 214 -10.83 7.29 -1.30
CA VAL A 214 -11.33 6.78 -2.58
C VAL A 214 -12.74 6.18 -2.41
N GLU A 215 -13.56 6.24 -3.48
CA GLU A 215 -14.94 5.70 -3.51
C GLU A 215 -15.00 4.17 -3.71
#